data_495f79aabf610ea106c43f0c7273ae12
#
_entry.id   495f79aabf610ea106c43f0c7273ae12
#
_cell.length_a   1.000
_cell.length_b   1.000
_cell.length_c   1.000
_cell.angle_alpha   90.00
_cell.angle_beta   90.00
_cell.angle_gamma   90.00
#
_symmetry.space_group_name_H-M   'P 1'
#
loop_
_entity.id
_entity.type
_entity.pdbx_description
1 polymer ?
#
loop_
_entity_poly.entity_id
_entity_poly.type
_entity_poly.pdbx_seq_one_letter_code
_entity_poly.pdbx_strand_id
1 'polypeptide(L)'
;PRFEKAGVFLTDRATVDKADTMKVTTCLNPLHTALAIMGCLLGYRSIAEEMKDPDLSLLVSEIGYNEGLPVVESPGIIDPKTFLEEVVTVRFPNPNIPDMPQRIATDTSQKVAIRYGETIKKYMEIENKDPQTLVFIPLILAAWLRYLIGLDDQGKPFTPSPDPLLIELQQRLSDIQLGT
;
A
#
# COMPACT_ATOMS: atom_id res chain seq x y z
N PRO A 1 9.43 33.80 5.11
CA PRO A 1 9.59 32.69 6.03
C PRO A 1 10.59 31.69 5.46
N ARG A 2 11.55 31.26 6.26
CA ARG A 2 12.49 30.23 5.84
C ARG A 2 11.82 28.87 6.07
N PHE A 3 11.54 28.13 5.03
CA PHE A 3 10.86 26.82 5.08
C PHE A 3 11.67 25.81 5.92
N GLU A 4 12.99 25.91 5.91
CA GLU A 4 13.88 25.06 6.70
C GLU A 4 13.60 25.17 8.22
N LYS A 5 13.16 26.34 8.71
CA LYS A 5 12.77 26.52 10.12
C LYS A 5 11.46 25.80 10.49
N ALA A 6 10.67 25.42 9.47
CA ALA A 6 9.47 24.63 9.62
C ALA A 6 9.71 23.12 9.37
N GLY A 7 10.98 22.68 9.31
CA GLY A 7 11.33 21.29 9.07
C GLY A 7 11.28 20.85 7.61
N VAL A 8 11.20 21.80 6.67
CA VAL A 8 11.25 21.49 5.23
C VAL A 8 12.71 21.33 4.78
N PHE A 9 13.04 20.19 4.21
CA PHE A 9 14.34 19.95 3.61
C PHE A 9 14.39 20.57 2.22
N LEU A 10 15.33 21.51 2.02
CA LEU A 10 15.67 22.04 0.70
C LEU A 10 16.93 21.33 0.22
N THR A 11 16.82 20.57 -0.86
CA THR A 11 17.89 19.71 -1.36
C THR A 11 17.84 19.63 -2.90
N ASP A 12 18.74 18.85 -3.50
CA ASP A 12 18.77 18.60 -4.93
C ASP A 12 17.64 17.68 -5.41
N ARG A 13 17.39 17.67 -6.71
CA ARG A 13 16.33 16.90 -7.35
C ARG A 13 16.46 15.40 -7.10
N ALA A 14 17.67 14.86 -7.17
CA ALA A 14 17.90 13.43 -7.01
C ALA A 14 17.53 12.95 -5.60
N THR A 15 17.85 13.74 -4.57
CA THR A 15 17.46 13.45 -3.19
C THR A 15 15.94 13.51 -3.00
N VAL A 16 15.26 14.47 -3.62
CA VAL A 16 13.78 14.54 -3.60
C VAL A 16 13.18 13.31 -4.26
N ASP A 17 13.67 12.92 -5.45
CA ASP A 17 13.17 11.76 -6.18
C ASP A 17 13.35 10.46 -5.37
N LYS A 18 14.47 10.31 -4.65
CA LYS A 18 14.68 9.17 -3.72
C LYS A 18 13.70 9.19 -2.55
N ALA A 19 13.44 10.36 -1.95
CA ALA A 19 12.49 10.49 -0.86
C ALA A 19 11.05 10.17 -1.31
N ASP A 20 10.66 10.62 -2.49
CA ASP A 20 9.37 10.27 -3.08
C ASP A 20 9.28 8.78 -3.40
N THR A 21 10.31 8.20 -4.03
CA THR A 21 10.38 6.76 -4.32
C THR A 21 10.23 5.93 -3.05
N MET A 22 10.96 6.26 -1.98
CA MET A 22 10.86 5.59 -0.68
C MET A 22 9.40 5.57 -0.17
N LYS A 23 8.70 6.71 -0.23
CA LYS A 23 7.31 6.82 0.24
C LYS A 23 6.33 6.08 -0.67
N VAL A 24 6.50 6.23 -1.99
CA VAL A 24 5.56 5.73 -3.01
C VAL A 24 5.65 4.22 -3.17
N THR A 25 6.86 3.65 -3.10
CA THR A 25 7.09 2.23 -3.39
C THR A 25 7.25 1.36 -2.15
N THR A 26 7.45 1.96 -0.96
CA THR A 26 7.80 1.18 0.24
C THR A 26 7.08 1.66 1.50
N CYS A 27 7.41 2.87 2.01
CA CYS A 27 7.16 3.20 3.41
C CYS A 27 5.78 3.79 3.70
N LEU A 28 4.98 4.18 2.69
CA LEU A 28 3.67 4.78 2.89
C LEU A 28 2.60 4.22 1.95
N ASN A 29 2.77 4.44 0.64
CA ASN A 29 1.69 4.18 -0.30
C ASN A 29 1.33 2.70 -0.49
N PRO A 30 2.26 1.73 -0.46
CA PRO A 30 1.92 0.31 -0.49
C PRO A 30 1.06 -0.10 0.71
N LEU A 31 1.45 0.33 1.91
CA LEU A 31 0.73 0.03 3.15
C LEU A 31 -0.67 0.64 3.15
N HIS A 32 -0.77 1.88 2.69
CA HIS A 32 -2.05 2.58 2.55
C HIS A 32 -2.96 1.90 1.53
N THR A 33 -2.40 1.34 0.44
CA THR A 33 -3.16 0.57 -0.55
C THR A 33 -3.61 -0.77 0.00
N ALA A 34 -2.76 -1.44 0.78
CA ALA A 34 -3.12 -2.70 1.43
C ALA A 34 -4.33 -2.52 2.34
N LEU A 35 -4.29 -1.51 3.23
CA LEU A 35 -5.42 -1.15 4.07
C LEU A 35 -6.66 -0.78 3.24
N ALA A 36 -6.50 0.02 2.19
CA ALA A 36 -7.64 0.41 1.36
C ALA A 36 -8.36 -0.78 0.70
N ILE A 37 -7.60 -1.75 0.19
CA ILE A 37 -8.15 -2.96 -0.42
C ILE A 37 -8.83 -3.83 0.65
N MET A 38 -8.13 -4.13 1.74
CA MET A 38 -8.66 -4.95 2.82
C MET A 38 -9.84 -4.29 3.52
N GLY A 39 -9.76 -2.98 3.77
CA GLY A 39 -10.83 -2.22 4.39
C GLY A 39 -12.12 -2.20 3.56
N CYS A 40 -12.01 -2.12 2.23
CA CYS A 40 -13.18 -2.25 1.36
C CYS A 40 -13.80 -3.66 1.43
N LEU A 41 -12.97 -4.71 1.46
CA LEU A 41 -13.44 -6.09 1.53
C LEU A 41 -14.07 -6.42 2.88
N LEU A 42 -13.52 -5.91 3.98
CA LEU A 42 -13.97 -6.17 5.35
C LEU A 42 -15.00 -5.14 5.86
N GLY A 43 -15.34 -4.13 5.06
CA GLY A 43 -16.38 -3.15 5.38
C GLY A 43 -15.96 -2.04 6.34
N TYR A 44 -14.66 -1.81 6.54
CA TYR A 44 -14.15 -0.69 7.32
C TYR A 44 -14.42 0.66 6.66
N ARG A 45 -14.50 1.71 7.48
CA ARG A 45 -14.81 3.07 7.02
C ARG A 45 -13.67 4.06 7.21
N SER A 46 -12.67 3.71 8.00
CA SER A 46 -11.48 4.53 8.18
C SER A 46 -10.23 3.66 8.39
N ILE A 47 -9.09 4.15 7.94
CA ILE A 47 -7.79 3.52 8.17
C ILE A 47 -7.50 3.42 9.68
N ALA A 48 -7.88 4.41 10.45
CA ALA A 48 -7.69 4.39 11.90
C ALA A 48 -8.50 3.28 12.61
N GLU A 49 -9.65 2.88 12.06
CA GLU A 49 -10.38 1.71 12.56
C GLU A 49 -9.68 0.41 12.17
N GLU A 50 -9.20 0.29 10.95
CA GLU A 50 -8.43 -0.86 10.48
C GLU A 50 -7.17 -1.11 11.33
N MET A 51 -6.49 -0.06 11.76
CA MET A 51 -5.29 -0.17 12.61
C MET A 51 -5.58 -0.65 14.04
N LYS A 52 -6.83 -0.74 14.45
CA LYS A 52 -7.24 -1.39 15.71
C LYS A 52 -7.40 -2.90 15.56
N ASP A 53 -7.53 -3.38 14.33
CA ASP A 53 -7.54 -4.79 14.01
C ASP A 53 -6.09 -5.31 14.04
N PRO A 54 -5.78 -6.31 14.89
CA PRO A 54 -4.42 -6.81 15.06
C PRO A 54 -3.88 -7.47 13.79
N ASP A 55 -4.72 -8.10 12.98
CA ASP A 55 -4.30 -8.79 11.76
C ASP A 55 -3.96 -7.77 10.66
N LEU A 56 -4.74 -6.70 10.52
CA LEU A 56 -4.46 -5.63 9.56
C LEU A 56 -3.24 -4.81 9.97
N SER A 57 -3.09 -4.53 11.26
CA SER A 57 -1.90 -3.86 11.80
C SER A 57 -0.63 -4.70 11.58
N LEU A 58 -0.72 -6.03 11.81
CA LEU A 58 0.36 -6.96 11.52
C LEU A 58 0.66 -7.01 10.03
N LEU A 59 -0.34 -7.12 9.17
CA LEU A 59 -0.20 -7.17 7.72
C LEU A 59 0.62 -5.99 7.18
N VAL A 60 0.28 -4.76 7.56
CA VAL A 60 1.04 -3.60 7.08
C VAL A 60 2.44 -3.53 7.67
N SER A 61 2.62 -4.00 8.90
CA SER A 61 3.94 -4.11 9.51
C SER A 61 4.82 -5.10 8.75
N GLU A 62 4.30 -6.26 8.41
CA GLU A 62 5.02 -7.27 7.62
C GLU A 62 5.40 -6.77 6.22
N ILE A 63 4.45 -6.15 5.51
CA ILE A 63 4.74 -5.53 4.20
C ILE A 63 5.83 -4.47 4.33
N GLY A 64 5.74 -3.59 5.32
CA GLY A 64 6.67 -2.48 5.48
C GLY A 64 8.06 -2.93 5.93
N TYR A 65 8.14 -3.63 7.07
CA TYR A 65 9.42 -3.98 7.70
C TYR A 65 10.12 -5.16 7.05
N ASN A 66 9.38 -6.20 6.65
CA ASN A 66 9.96 -7.45 6.21
C ASN A 66 10.05 -7.59 4.69
N GLU A 67 9.17 -6.95 3.94
CA GLU A 67 9.21 -7.02 2.46
C GLU A 67 9.70 -5.71 1.81
N GLY A 68 9.34 -4.55 2.33
CA GLY A 68 9.68 -3.25 1.75
C GLY A 68 11.06 -2.74 2.17
N LEU A 69 11.32 -2.57 3.48
CA LEU A 69 12.57 -2.02 3.99
C LEU A 69 13.84 -2.74 3.49
N PRO A 70 13.85 -4.09 3.32
CA PRO A 70 15.06 -4.78 2.86
C PRO A 70 15.56 -4.36 1.47
N VAL A 71 14.75 -3.67 0.68
CA VAL A 71 15.08 -3.25 -0.70
C VAL A 71 14.89 -1.74 -0.92
N VAL A 72 14.58 -0.98 0.12
CA VAL A 72 14.38 0.47 0.02
C VAL A 72 15.71 1.20 -0.15
N GLU A 73 15.74 2.20 -1.03
CA GLU A 73 16.86 3.13 -1.12
C GLU A 73 16.66 4.30 -0.16
N SER A 74 17.63 4.54 0.73
CA SER A 74 17.59 5.68 1.64
C SER A 74 17.86 6.98 0.89
N PRO A 75 17.02 8.02 1.07
CA PRO A 75 17.28 9.35 0.51
C PRO A 75 18.38 10.11 1.28
N GLY A 76 18.85 9.63 2.43
CA GLY A 76 19.86 10.26 3.27
C GLY A 76 19.36 11.41 4.15
N ILE A 77 18.23 12.05 3.82
CA ILE A 77 17.61 13.16 4.58
C ILE A 77 16.50 12.68 5.52
N ILE A 78 15.95 11.50 5.26
CA ILE A 78 14.92 10.85 6.06
C ILE A 78 15.34 9.38 6.20
N ASP A 79 15.37 8.88 7.43
CA ASP A 79 15.61 7.46 7.66
C ASP A 79 14.36 6.66 7.32
N PRO A 80 14.41 5.70 6.38
CA PRO A 80 13.23 4.95 5.94
C PRO A 80 12.53 4.18 7.07
N LYS A 81 13.30 3.60 8.00
CA LYS A 81 12.75 2.83 9.12
C LYS A 81 12.00 3.74 10.09
N THR A 82 12.59 4.86 10.46
CA THR A 82 11.94 5.85 11.34
C THR A 82 10.68 6.42 10.70
N PHE A 83 10.73 6.71 9.40
CA PHE A 83 9.55 7.18 8.67
C PHE A 83 8.44 6.13 8.64
N LEU A 84 8.78 4.87 8.36
CA LEU A 84 7.83 3.77 8.37
C LEU A 84 7.20 3.58 9.76
N GLU A 85 8.00 3.65 10.82
CA GLU A 85 7.52 3.55 12.20
C GLU A 85 6.49 4.67 12.50
N GLU A 86 6.78 5.91 12.13
CA GLU A 86 5.85 7.03 12.28
C GLU A 86 4.53 6.80 11.50
N VAL A 87 4.63 6.28 10.28
CA VAL A 87 3.45 5.96 9.45
C VAL A 87 2.56 4.94 10.14
N VAL A 88 3.13 3.83 10.62
CA VAL A 88 2.36 2.72 11.19
C VAL A 88 1.84 3.03 12.59
N THR A 89 2.64 3.74 13.42
CA THR A 89 2.29 3.93 14.84
C THR A 89 1.59 5.26 15.13
N VAL A 90 1.76 6.27 14.29
CA VAL A 90 1.22 7.61 14.51
C VAL A 90 0.23 8.03 13.44
N ARG A 91 0.61 7.91 12.15
CA ARG A 91 -0.21 8.44 11.06
C ARG A 91 -1.47 7.60 10.83
N PHE A 92 -1.32 6.30 10.59
CA PHE A 92 -2.46 5.42 10.27
C PHE A 92 -3.45 5.27 11.43
N PRO A 93 -3.02 5.13 12.70
CA PRO A 93 -3.97 5.06 13.82
C PRO A 93 -4.65 6.38 14.17
N ASN A 94 -4.27 7.50 13.55
CA ASN A 94 -4.79 8.82 13.90
C ASN A 94 -6.23 9.04 13.39
N PRO A 95 -7.24 9.07 14.26
CA PRO A 95 -8.64 9.23 13.85
C PRO A 95 -8.98 10.63 13.31
N ASN A 96 -8.09 11.61 13.48
CA ASN A 96 -8.28 12.96 12.95
C ASN A 96 -7.87 13.07 11.47
N ILE A 97 -7.23 12.04 10.92
CA ILE A 97 -6.93 11.97 9.48
C ILE A 97 -8.12 11.29 8.80
N PRO A 98 -8.84 11.99 7.90
CA PRO A 98 -10.07 11.46 7.26
C PRO A 98 -9.72 10.52 6.10
N ASP A 99 -8.91 9.52 6.36
CA ASP A 99 -8.51 8.51 5.39
C ASP A 99 -9.54 7.37 5.36
N MET A 100 -10.25 7.28 4.22
CA MET A 100 -11.28 6.25 3.97
C MET A 100 -10.76 5.21 2.97
N PRO A 101 -10.89 3.90 3.25
CA PRO A 101 -10.51 2.84 2.33
C PRO A 101 -11.03 3.06 0.91
N GLN A 102 -12.32 3.38 0.78
CA GLN A 102 -12.99 3.58 -0.51
C GLN A 102 -12.39 4.73 -1.32
N ARG A 103 -11.98 5.82 -0.66
CA ARG A 103 -11.32 6.96 -1.32
C ARG A 103 -9.91 6.62 -1.79
N ILE A 104 -9.18 5.87 -0.97
CA ILE A 104 -7.79 5.48 -1.26
C ILE A 104 -7.74 4.41 -2.33
N ALA A 105 -8.75 3.53 -2.41
CA ALA A 105 -8.88 2.49 -3.42
C ALA A 105 -9.24 3.01 -4.83
N THR A 106 -9.45 4.31 -5.02
CA THR A 106 -9.61 4.89 -6.36
C THR A 106 -8.36 4.63 -7.20
N ASP A 107 -8.51 4.30 -8.49
CA ASP A 107 -7.44 4.10 -9.46
C ASP A 107 -6.38 3.05 -9.04
N THR A 108 -6.79 1.96 -8.40
CA THR A 108 -5.85 0.92 -7.95
C THR A 108 -5.08 0.28 -9.11
N SER A 109 -5.70 0.11 -10.28
CA SER A 109 -5.04 -0.42 -11.48
C SER A 109 -3.82 0.40 -11.91
N GLN A 110 -3.85 1.72 -11.67
CA GLN A 110 -2.75 2.64 -11.97
C GLN A 110 -1.67 2.66 -10.87
N LYS A 111 -1.97 2.09 -9.71
CA LYS A 111 -1.15 2.20 -8.50
C LYS A 111 -0.39 0.93 -8.17
N VAL A 112 -1.00 -0.24 -8.34
CA VAL A 112 -0.43 -1.53 -7.89
C VAL A 112 0.92 -1.84 -8.52
N ALA A 113 1.11 -1.52 -9.80
CA ALA A 113 2.39 -1.72 -10.49
C ALA A 113 3.53 -0.90 -9.88
N ILE A 114 3.28 0.35 -9.52
CA ILE A 114 4.27 1.24 -8.91
C ILE A 114 4.47 0.90 -7.43
N ARG A 115 3.38 0.62 -6.71
CA ARG A 115 3.43 0.44 -5.25
C ARG A 115 3.97 -0.92 -4.83
N TYR A 116 3.75 -1.97 -5.61
CA TYR A 116 4.21 -3.32 -5.32
C TYR A 116 5.18 -3.86 -6.36
N GLY A 117 4.92 -3.58 -7.64
CA GLY A 117 5.75 -4.07 -8.74
C GLY A 117 7.20 -3.57 -8.64
N GLU A 118 7.43 -2.33 -8.21
CA GLU A 118 8.79 -1.81 -8.03
C GLU A 118 9.55 -2.54 -6.90
N THR A 119 8.88 -2.89 -5.80
CA THR A 119 9.49 -3.71 -4.75
C THR A 119 9.82 -5.11 -5.27
N ILE A 120 8.89 -5.76 -6.00
CA ILE A 120 9.12 -7.07 -6.60
C ILE A 120 10.31 -7.05 -7.57
N LYS A 121 10.42 -6.02 -8.43
CA LYS A 121 11.56 -5.85 -9.34
C LYS A 121 12.87 -5.74 -8.58
N LYS A 122 12.92 -4.98 -7.49
CA LYS A 122 14.13 -4.86 -6.65
C LYS A 122 14.55 -6.19 -6.06
N TYR A 123 13.59 -7.05 -5.67
CA TYR A 123 13.92 -8.43 -5.25
C TYR A 123 14.50 -9.28 -6.37
N MET A 124 14.18 -9.00 -7.64
CA MET A 124 14.78 -9.68 -8.80
C MET A 124 16.17 -9.14 -9.16
N GLU A 125 16.45 -7.87 -8.86
CA GLU A 125 17.67 -7.16 -9.26
C GLU A 125 18.78 -7.23 -8.21
N ILE A 126 18.43 -7.27 -6.92
CA ILE A 126 19.41 -7.26 -5.83
C ILE A 126 19.93 -8.67 -5.60
N GLU A 127 21.25 -8.82 -5.63
CA GLU A 127 21.92 -10.07 -5.30
C GLU A 127 21.52 -10.61 -3.92
N ASN A 128 21.28 -11.90 -3.83
CA ASN A 128 20.79 -12.58 -2.61
C ASN A 128 19.37 -12.20 -2.14
N LYS A 129 18.55 -11.61 -3.02
CA LYS A 129 17.12 -11.46 -2.84
C LYS A 129 16.38 -12.40 -3.79
N ASP A 130 15.27 -12.94 -3.34
CA ASP A 130 14.41 -13.82 -4.12
C ASP A 130 12.95 -13.35 -4.01
N PRO A 131 12.29 -12.96 -5.10
CA PRO A 131 10.89 -12.54 -5.06
C PRO A 131 9.95 -13.66 -4.61
N GLN A 132 10.35 -14.92 -4.67
CA GLN A 132 9.56 -16.06 -4.16
C GLN A 132 9.47 -16.08 -2.63
N THR A 133 10.30 -15.32 -1.92
CA THR A 133 10.20 -15.16 -0.46
C THR A 133 9.14 -14.16 -0.02
N LEU A 134 8.59 -13.37 -0.94
CA LEU A 134 7.50 -12.43 -0.67
C LEU A 134 6.19 -13.20 -0.40
N VAL A 135 5.49 -12.82 0.64
CA VAL A 135 4.22 -13.44 1.08
C VAL A 135 3.09 -12.41 1.09
N PHE A 136 3.33 -11.28 1.74
CA PHE A 136 2.28 -10.30 2.02
C PHE A 136 1.97 -9.40 0.82
N ILE A 137 2.97 -9.00 0.03
CA ILE A 137 2.74 -8.30 -1.24
C ILE A 137 1.91 -9.16 -2.20
N PRO A 138 2.26 -10.44 -2.48
CA PRO A 138 1.40 -11.34 -3.26
C PRO A 138 0.00 -11.52 -2.68
N LEU A 139 -0.13 -11.60 -1.35
CA LEU A 139 -1.43 -11.66 -0.68
C LEU A 139 -2.30 -10.44 -1.01
N ILE A 140 -1.72 -9.23 -0.96
CA ILE A 140 -2.46 -8.01 -1.30
C ILE A 140 -2.81 -7.95 -2.78
N LEU A 141 -1.95 -8.44 -3.67
CA LEU A 141 -2.28 -8.54 -5.09
C LEU A 141 -3.45 -9.50 -5.34
N ALA A 142 -3.48 -10.63 -4.63
CA ALA A 142 -4.62 -11.55 -4.66
C ALA A 142 -5.90 -10.91 -4.08
N ALA A 143 -5.78 -10.21 -2.94
CA ALA A 143 -6.89 -9.46 -2.34
C ALA A 143 -7.39 -8.33 -3.28
N TRP A 144 -6.51 -7.69 -4.04
CA TRP A 144 -6.89 -6.71 -5.04
C TRP A 144 -7.74 -7.33 -6.16
N LEU A 145 -7.34 -8.48 -6.69
CA LEU A 145 -8.17 -9.21 -7.65
C LEU A 145 -9.54 -9.57 -7.06
N ARG A 146 -9.56 -10.01 -5.80
CA ARG A 146 -10.78 -10.28 -5.04
C ARG A 146 -11.67 -9.04 -4.88
N TYR A 147 -11.07 -7.87 -4.57
CA TYR A 147 -11.74 -6.58 -4.48
C TYR A 147 -12.42 -6.18 -5.80
N LEU A 148 -11.75 -6.40 -6.94
CA LEU A 148 -12.29 -6.08 -8.27
C LEU A 148 -13.54 -6.88 -8.62
N ILE A 149 -13.75 -8.08 -8.04
CA ILE A 149 -14.96 -8.87 -8.23
C ILE A 149 -16.20 -8.15 -7.65
N GLY A 150 -16.01 -7.27 -6.67
CA GLY A 150 -17.10 -6.47 -6.09
C GLY A 150 -17.98 -7.25 -5.11
N LEU A 151 -17.41 -8.23 -4.41
CA LEU A 151 -18.07 -8.96 -3.34
C LEU A 151 -17.25 -8.84 -2.05
N ASP A 152 -17.87 -8.50 -0.93
CA ASP A 152 -17.21 -8.40 0.37
C ASP A 152 -16.90 -9.80 0.97
N ASP A 153 -16.35 -9.84 2.18
CA ASP A 153 -16.00 -11.07 2.90
C ASP A 153 -17.21 -11.94 3.23
N GLN A 154 -18.42 -11.35 3.30
CA GLN A 154 -19.69 -12.03 3.52
C GLN A 154 -20.39 -12.43 2.21
N GLY A 155 -19.77 -12.18 1.06
CA GLY A 155 -20.36 -12.44 -0.27
C GLY A 155 -21.43 -11.43 -0.69
N LYS A 156 -21.54 -10.28 -0.01
CA LYS A 156 -22.46 -9.21 -0.40
C LYS A 156 -21.83 -8.36 -1.50
N PRO A 157 -22.61 -7.98 -2.52
CA PRO A 157 -22.10 -7.13 -3.59
C PRO A 157 -21.82 -5.72 -3.07
N PHE A 158 -20.69 -5.16 -3.50
CA PHE A 158 -20.36 -3.74 -3.37
C PHE A 158 -19.80 -3.21 -4.70
N THR A 159 -19.82 -1.89 -4.87
CA THR A 159 -19.22 -1.25 -6.05
C THR A 159 -17.78 -0.88 -5.72
N PRO A 160 -16.78 -1.45 -6.41
CA PRO A 160 -15.39 -1.00 -6.30
C PRO A 160 -15.27 0.49 -6.62
N SER A 161 -14.28 1.14 -6.02
CA SER A 161 -14.02 2.56 -6.26
C SER A 161 -13.69 2.83 -7.73
N PRO A 162 -13.90 4.05 -8.25
CA PRO A 162 -13.63 4.39 -9.63
C PRO A 162 -12.22 4.01 -10.06
N ASP A 163 -12.12 3.34 -11.20
CA ASP A 163 -10.86 2.89 -11.76
C ASP A 163 -10.98 2.81 -13.29
N PRO A 164 -10.03 3.39 -14.07
CA PRO A 164 -10.14 3.45 -15.53
C PRO A 164 -10.13 2.08 -16.19
N LEU A 165 -9.55 1.06 -15.57
CA LEU A 165 -9.50 -0.30 -16.07
C LEU A 165 -10.52 -1.25 -15.41
N LEU A 166 -11.41 -0.75 -14.56
CA LEU A 166 -12.32 -1.60 -13.78
C LEU A 166 -13.11 -2.58 -14.64
N ILE A 167 -13.75 -2.08 -15.69
CA ILE A 167 -14.59 -2.91 -16.59
C ILE A 167 -13.77 -3.99 -17.27
N GLU A 168 -12.60 -3.63 -17.81
CA GLU A 168 -11.70 -4.58 -18.45
C GLU A 168 -11.23 -5.67 -17.49
N LEU A 169 -10.79 -5.26 -16.28
CA LEU A 169 -10.32 -6.19 -15.27
C LEU A 169 -11.43 -7.12 -14.78
N GLN A 170 -12.64 -6.62 -14.58
CA GLN A 170 -13.80 -7.44 -14.22
C GLN A 170 -14.14 -8.45 -15.30
N GLN A 171 -14.05 -8.07 -16.58
CA GLN A 171 -14.24 -9.01 -17.71
C GLN A 171 -13.19 -10.14 -17.68
N ARG A 172 -11.92 -9.82 -17.37
CA ARG A 172 -10.84 -10.82 -17.24
C ARG A 172 -11.04 -11.76 -16.05
N LEU A 173 -11.76 -11.31 -15.04
CA LEU A 173 -12.06 -12.06 -13.82
C LEU A 173 -13.41 -12.79 -13.86
N SER A 174 -14.16 -12.71 -14.98
CA SER A 174 -15.53 -13.23 -15.07
C SER A 174 -15.67 -14.72 -14.80
N ASP A 175 -14.62 -15.50 -15.07
CA ASP A 175 -14.61 -16.96 -14.87
C ASP A 175 -14.14 -17.36 -13.47
N ILE A 176 -13.71 -16.39 -12.64
CA ILE A 176 -13.25 -16.62 -11.27
C ILE A 176 -14.42 -16.48 -10.31
N GLN A 177 -14.73 -17.58 -9.62
CA GLN A 177 -15.74 -17.60 -8.57
C GLN A 177 -15.11 -17.65 -7.18
N LEU A 178 -15.84 -17.17 -6.16
CA LEU A 178 -15.42 -17.28 -4.77
C LEU A 178 -15.31 -18.74 -4.37
N GLY A 179 -14.15 -19.11 -3.78
CA GLY A 179 -13.91 -20.46 -3.28
C GLY A 179 -13.48 -21.49 -4.32
N THR A 180 -13.09 -21.04 -5.54
CA THR A 180 -12.52 -21.91 -6.58
C THR A 180 -11.03 -21.68 -6.73
#